data_740ad76ca7d882b430e72c6f013f9215
#
_entry.id   740ad76ca7d882b430e72c6f013f9215
#
_cell.length_a   1.000
_cell.length_b   1.000
_cell.length_c   1.000
_cell.angle_alpha   90.00
_cell.angle_beta   90.00
_cell.angle_gamma   90.00
#
_symmetry.space_group_name_H-M   'P 1'
#
loop_
_entity.id
_entity.type
_entity.pdbx_description
1 polymer ?
#
loop_
_entity_poly.entity_id
_entity_poly.type
_entity_poly.pdbx_seq_one_letter_code
_entity_poly.pdbx_strand_id
1 'polypeptide(L)'
;MLGPVYDKSARIYDLLYTGTGIKDYATEAAELNQIITQACPAARTLLDVACGTGAHLIHLRQSYSVEGADVSPAMLDVAGRRLPGVPLHLADMRKLDLGRRFDAVICLFSSIGYITDRSELTSTVERLAAHVGPGGVLVIDGWIRPDKWSDDYRGDPDIASDHQMTVVRLTVSRRVGNVTELDMHHLVRDGSGIEYFVESHRLALTPTEEYVSAVENAGLKARVVPDFMPARDRIVGTRNPA
;
A
#
# COMPACT_ATOMS: atom_id res chain seq x y z
N MET A 1 -13.78 5.96 -13.64
CA MET A 1 -12.46 6.53 -13.29
C MET A 1 -12.52 6.90 -11.82
N LEU A 2 -11.67 6.33 -11.00
CA LEU A 2 -11.42 6.85 -9.65
C LEU A 2 -10.89 8.27 -9.85
N GLY A 3 -11.51 9.26 -9.19
CA GLY A 3 -10.94 10.61 -9.14
C GLY A 3 -9.56 10.57 -8.50
N PRO A 4 -8.81 11.68 -8.54
CA PRO A 4 -7.47 11.72 -7.96
C PRO A 4 -7.56 11.40 -6.45
N VAL A 5 -7.06 10.23 -6.08
CA VAL A 5 -6.98 9.76 -4.70
C VAL A 5 -5.71 10.34 -4.10
N TYR A 6 -5.78 10.88 -2.89
CA TYR A 6 -4.65 11.47 -2.15
C TYR A 6 -4.08 12.80 -2.67
N ASP A 7 -4.76 13.54 -3.56
CA ASP A 7 -4.23 14.80 -4.08
C ASP A 7 -4.04 15.86 -2.99
N LYS A 8 -4.98 15.96 -2.06
CA LYS A 8 -4.94 16.93 -0.97
C LYS A 8 -4.28 16.37 0.28
N SER A 9 -4.49 15.09 0.55
CA SER A 9 -3.97 14.47 1.77
C SER A 9 -2.50 14.05 1.68
N ALA A 10 -1.87 14.03 0.50
CA ALA A 10 -0.46 13.63 0.38
C ALA A 10 0.46 14.42 1.33
N ARG A 11 0.21 15.73 1.52
CA ARG A 11 1.02 16.60 2.40
C ARG A 11 0.85 16.32 3.90
N ILE A 12 -0.24 15.71 4.29
CA ILE A 12 -0.58 15.42 5.69
C ILE A 12 -0.51 13.91 6.00
N TYR A 13 -0.29 13.08 4.99
CA TYR A 13 -0.42 11.63 5.05
C TYR A 13 0.45 11.03 6.15
N ASP A 14 1.74 11.30 6.13
CA ASP A 14 2.66 10.70 7.09
C ASP A 14 2.42 11.22 8.51
N LEU A 15 2.19 12.53 8.67
CA LEU A 15 1.87 13.10 9.97
C LEU A 15 0.65 12.40 10.59
N LEU A 16 -0.40 12.20 9.77
CA LEU A 16 -1.62 11.57 10.24
C LEU A 16 -1.38 10.12 10.69
N TYR A 17 -0.75 9.30 9.83
CA TYR A 17 -0.59 7.87 10.12
C TYR A 17 0.48 7.59 11.17
N THR A 18 1.58 8.34 11.23
CA THR A 18 2.59 8.18 12.28
C THR A 18 2.16 8.85 13.60
N GLY A 19 1.54 10.04 13.52
CA GLY A 19 1.11 10.79 14.69
C GLY A 19 -0.03 10.13 15.47
N THR A 20 -0.85 9.32 14.81
CA THR A 20 -1.89 8.50 15.44
C THR A 20 -1.39 7.12 15.90
N GLY A 21 -0.13 6.77 15.61
CA GLY A 21 0.43 5.47 15.94
C GLY A 21 -0.09 4.31 15.06
N ILE A 22 -0.83 4.60 13.99
CA ILE A 22 -1.32 3.57 13.05
C ILE A 22 -0.14 2.94 12.28
N LYS A 23 0.93 3.73 12.02
CA LYS A 23 2.10 3.31 11.26
C LYS A 23 3.39 3.56 12.00
N ASP A 24 4.21 2.50 12.06
CA ASP A 24 5.63 2.56 12.38
C ASP A 24 6.41 2.01 11.17
N TYR A 25 6.72 2.89 10.24
CA TYR A 25 7.39 2.52 8.99
C TYR A 25 8.75 1.86 9.17
N ALA A 26 9.47 2.20 10.26
CA ALA A 26 10.77 1.60 10.55
C ALA A 26 10.62 0.14 10.99
N THR A 27 9.69 -0.13 11.92
CA THR A 27 9.37 -1.50 12.36
C THR A 27 8.80 -2.33 11.21
N GLU A 28 7.84 -1.78 10.45
CA GLU A 28 7.27 -2.48 9.29
C GLU A 28 8.33 -2.81 8.22
N ALA A 29 9.26 -1.88 7.94
CA ALA A 29 10.35 -2.13 7.00
C ALA A 29 11.31 -3.22 7.51
N ALA A 30 11.57 -3.29 8.82
CA ALA A 30 12.38 -4.35 9.41
C ALA A 30 11.71 -5.73 9.28
N GLU A 31 10.40 -5.82 9.53
CA GLU A 31 9.61 -7.04 9.33
C GLU A 31 9.61 -7.48 7.85
N LEU A 32 9.38 -6.53 6.94
CA LEU A 32 9.45 -6.80 5.50
C LEU A 32 10.83 -7.30 5.09
N ASN A 33 11.90 -6.69 5.60
CA ASN A 33 13.26 -7.14 5.34
C ASN A 33 13.48 -8.58 5.81
N GLN A 34 12.93 -8.98 6.96
CA GLN A 34 12.99 -10.38 7.41
C GLN A 34 12.24 -11.32 6.45
N ILE A 35 11.03 -10.94 6.03
CA ILE A 35 10.23 -11.74 5.08
C ILE A 35 10.99 -11.91 3.75
N ILE A 36 11.53 -10.81 3.21
CA ILE A 36 12.26 -10.81 1.94
C ILE A 36 13.54 -11.66 2.06
N THR A 37 14.32 -11.47 3.13
CA THR A 37 15.57 -12.21 3.35
C THR A 37 15.34 -13.71 3.54
N GLN A 38 14.24 -14.10 4.21
CA GLN A 38 13.86 -15.51 4.34
C GLN A 38 13.46 -16.14 3.00
N ALA A 39 12.76 -15.38 2.16
CA ALA A 39 12.30 -15.88 0.85
C ALA A 39 13.37 -15.80 -0.24
N CYS A 40 14.18 -14.74 -0.24
CA CYS A 40 15.23 -14.46 -1.21
C CYS A 40 16.48 -13.90 -0.50
N PRO A 41 17.36 -14.74 0.07
CA PRO A 41 18.52 -14.29 0.86
C PRO A 41 19.51 -13.42 0.07
N ALA A 42 19.53 -13.55 -1.25
CA ALA A 42 20.40 -12.78 -2.12
C ALA A 42 19.76 -11.52 -2.70
N ALA A 43 18.58 -11.13 -2.24
CA ALA A 43 17.86 -9.96 -2.74
C ALA A 43 18.71 -8.69 -2.66
N ARG A 44 18.71 -7.89 -3.75
CA ARG A 44 19.43 -6.62 -3.88
C ARG A 44 18.55 -5.51 -4.43
N THR A 45 17.50 -5.84 -5.17
CA THR A 45 16.62 -4.91 -5.86
C THR A 45 15.19 -5.04 -5.36
N LEU A 46 14.51 -3.90 -5.16
CA LEU A 46 13.15 -3.86 -4.65
C LEU A 46 12.31 -2.83 -5.39
N LEU A 47 11.10 -3.22 -5.79
CA LEU A 47 10.07 -2.35 -6.31
C LEU A 47 8.91 -2.25 -5.30
N ASP A 48 8.56 -1.03 -4.90
CA ASP A 48 7.37 -0.72 -4.11
C ASP A 48 6.27 -0.18 -5.02
N VAL A 49 5.20 -0.94 -5.19
CA VAL A 49 4.04 -0.58 -6.02
C VAL A 49 2.94 -0.01 -5.15
N ALA A 50 2.42 1.14 -5.52
CA ALA A 50 1.64 2.06 -4.69
C ALA A 50 2.46 2.56 -3.48
N CYS A 51 3.65 3.07 -3.77
CA CYS A 51 4.64 3.46 -2.77
C CYS A 51 4.26 4.70 -1.96
N GLY A 52 3.22 5.43 -2.37
CA GLY A 52 2.75 6.65 -1.72
C GLY A 52 3.87 7.68 -1.54
N THR A 53 4.05 8.16 -0.33
CA THR A 53 5.08 9.14 0.05
C THR A 53 6.49 8.55 0.14
N GLY A 54 6.68 7.25 -0.17
CA GLY A 54 7.95 6.56 -0.08
C GLY A 54 8.42 6.28 1.35
N ALA A 55 7.51 6.30 2.33
CA ALA A 55 7.86 6.17 3.74
C ALA A 55 8.51 4.82 4.08
N HIS A 56 8.11 3.72 3.46
CA HIS A 56 8.81 2.43 3.58
C HIS A 56 10.17 2.45 2.87
N LEU A 57 10.23 3.06 1.69
CA LEU A 57 11.44 3.07 0.86
C LEU A 57 12.62 3.76 1.53
N ILE A 58 12.37 4.76 2.41
CA ILE A 58 13.44 5.45 3.14
C ILE A 58 14.21 4.51 4.07
N HIS A 59 13.55 3.48 4.58
CA HIS A 59 14.15 2.46 5.43
C HIS A 59 14.73 1.31 4.59
N LEU A 60 13.96 0.82 3.59
CA LEU A 60 14.34 -0.32 2.76
C LEU A 60 15.55 -0.03 1.87
N ARG A 61 15.79 1.23 1.47
CA ARG A 61 16.98 1.64 0.69
C ARG A 61 18.31 1.37 1.41
N GLN A 62 18.28 1.11 2.70
CA GLN A 62 19.49 0.74 3.44
C GLN A 62 19.97 -0.69 3.10
N SER A 63 19.07 -1.55 2.65
CA SER A 63 19.33 -2.96 2.31
C SER A 63 19.21 -3.27 0.83
N TYR A 64 18.44 -2.46 0.07
CA TYR A 64 18.10 -2.71 -1.33
C TYR A 64 18.34 -1.49 -2.21
N SER A 65 18.63 -1.72 -3.49
CA SER A 65 18.42 -0.72 -4.55
C SER A 65 16.93 -0.66 -4.81
N VAL A 66 16.29 0.44 -4.38
CA VAL A 66 14.84 0.57 -4.37
C VAL A 66 14.32 1.43 -5.52
N GLU A 67 13.13 1.10 -6.02
CA GLU A 67 12.32 1.91 -6.92
C GLU A 67 10.90 1.98 -6.39
N GLY A 68 10.18 3.07 -6.70
CA GLY A 68 8.77 3.22 -6.34
C GLY A 68 7.88 3.47 -7.55
N ALA A 69 6.64 2.99 -7.49
CA ALA A 69 5.60 3.31 -8.47
C ALA A 69 4.33 3.71 -7.74
N ASP A 70 3.67 4.78 -8.17
CA ASP A 70 2.38 5.21 -7.64
C ASP A 70 1.54 5.86 -8.75
N VAL A 71 0.22 5.84 -8.59
CA VAL A 71 -0.72 6.47 -9.52
C VAL A 71 -0.93 7.95 -9.21
N SER A 72 -0.61 8.40 -7.99
CA SER A 72 -0.80 9.78 -7.53
C SER A 72 0.47 10.62 -7.76
N PRO A 73 0.42 11.64 -8.63
CA PRO A 73 1.51 12.59 -8.78
C PRO A 73 1.86 13.31 -7.47
N ALA A 74 0.84 13.65 -6.66
CA ALA A 74 1.04 14.34 -5.39
C ALA A 74 1.82 13.49 -4.38
N MET A 75 1.55 12.18 -4.33
CA MET A 75 2.33 11.24 -3.52
C MET A 75 3.78 11.15 -4.02
N LEU A 76 3.98 11.02 -5.32
CA LEU A 76 5.31 10.96 -5.91
C LEU A 76 6.11 12.25 -5.72
N ASP A 77 5.47 13.42 -5.71
CA ASP A 77 6.13 14.69 -5.37
C ASP A 77 6.66 14.70 -3.94
N VAL A 78 5.91 14.13 -2.98
CA VAL A 78 6.40 13.97 -1.59
C VAL A 78 7.54 12.96 -1.55
N ALA A 79 7.38 11.81 -2.21
CA ALA A 79 8.40 10.76 -2.27
C ALA A 79 9.70 11.27 -2.91
N GLY A 80 9.63 12.04 -3.99
CA GLY A 80 10.79 12.59 -4.70
C GLY A 80 11.62 13.55 -3.85
N ARG A 81 10.97 14.38 -3.04
CA ARG A 81 11.66 15.26 -2.09
C ARG A 81 12.36 14.45 -0.98
N ARG A 82 11.75 13.36 -0.54
CA ARG A 82 12.25 12.49 0.53
C ARG A 82 13.38 11.57 0.06
N LEU A 83 13.32 11.12 -1.16
CA LEU A 83 14.16 10.06 -1.73
C LEU A 83 14.93 10.57 -2.97
N PRO A 84 15.80 11.58 -2.84
CA PRO A 84 16.55 12.08 -3.97
C PRO A 84 17.37 10.96 -4.61
N GLY A 85 17.28 10.85 -5.95
CA GLY A 85 17.99 9.85 -6.74
C GLY A 85 17.37 8.46 -6.79
N VAL A 86 16.26 8.20 -6.10
CA VAL A 86 15.48 6.96 -6.23
C VAL A 86 14.57 7.06 -7.46
N PRO A 87 14.58 6.08 -8.38
CA PRO A 87 13.64 6.06 -9.49
C PRO A 87 12.19 5.95 -8.99
N LEU A 88 11.34 6.89 -9.41
CA LEU A 88 9.92 6.94 -9.10
C LEU A 88 9.12 6.97 -10.41
N HIS A 89 8.13 6.08 -10.51
CA HIS A 89 7.35 5.86 -11.73
C HIS A 89 5.89 6.26 -11.49
N LEU A 90 5.37 7.18 -12.32
CA LEU A 90 3.93 7.45 -12.34
C LEU A 90 3.23 6.33 -13.10
N ALA A 91 2.63 5.40 -12.38
CA ALA A 91 2.04 4.19 -12.97
C ALA A 91 0.85 3.67 -12.18
N ASP A 92 -0.16 3.20 -12.91
CA ASP A 92 -1.28 2.43 -12.37
C ASP A 92 -0.87 0.96 -12.27
N MET A 93 -1.01 0.35 -11.08
CA MET A 93 -0.64 -1.05 -10.84
C MET A 93 -1.34 -2.03 -11.79
N ARG A 94 -2.54 -1.69 -12.29
CA ARG A 94 -3.30 -2.50 -13.26
C ARG A 94 -2.63 -2.58 -14.64
N LYS A 95 -1.75 -1.62 -14.94
CA LYS A 95 -1.07 -1.47 -16.24
C LYS A 95 0.44 -1.42 -16.09
N LEU A 96 0.95 -1.75 -14.90
CA LEU A 96 2.37 -1.67 -14.61
C LEU A 96 3.18 -2.52 -15.58
N ASP A 97 4.15 -1.89 -16.24
CA ASP A 97 5.15 -2.54 -17.07
C ASP A 97 6.42 -1.67 -17.12
N LEU A 98 7.41 -2.05 -16.34
CA LEU A 98 8.71 -1.36 -16.28
C LEU A 98 9.78 -2.05 -17.15
N GLY A 99 9.42 -3.14 -17.87
CA GLY A 99 10.32 -3.88 -18.74
C GLY A 99 11.50 -4.56 -18.02
N ARG A 100 11.43 -4.68 -16.68
CA ARG A 100 12.50 -5.27 -15.85
C ARG A 100 11.93 -6.01 -14.65
N ARG A 101 12.78 -6.83 -14.02
CA ARG A 101 12.44 -7.61 -12.83
C ARG A 101 13.27 -7.19 -11.63
N PHE A 102 12.73 -7.48 -10.44
CA PHE A 102 13.31 -7.19 -9.15
C PHE A 102 13.36 -8.45 -8.30
N ASP A 103 14.26 -8.49 -7.31
CA ASP A 103 14.33 -9.60 -6.37
C ASP A 103 13.14 -9.57 -5.39
N ALA A 104 12.66 -8.39 -5.07
CA ALA A 104 11.44 -8.20 -4.27
C ALA A 104 10.50 -7.19 -4.94
N VAL A 105 9.20 -7.51 -4.93
CA VAL A 105 8.11 -6.59 -5.30
C VAL A 105 7.15 -6.53 -4.12
N ILE A 106 6.80 -5.33 -3.69
CA ILE A 106 5.88 -5.13 -2.56
C ILE A 106 4.70 -4.26 -2.99
N CYS A 107 3.51 -4.53 -2.45
CA CYS A 107 2.31 -3.71 -2.57
C CYS A 107 1.63 -3.69 -1.20
N LEU A 108 1.87 -2.62 -0.45
CA LEU A 108 1.63 -2.57 0.98
C LEU A 108 0.40 -1.75 1.36
N PHE A 109 0.08 -1.82 2.66
CA PHE A 109 -0.96 -1.04 3.31
C PHE A 109 -2.30 -1.11 2.58
N SER A 110 -2.63 -2.31 2.12
CA SER A 110 -3.92 -2.62 1.47
C SER A 110 -4.17 -1.90 0.15
N SER A 111 -3.14 -1.37 -0.51
CA SER A 111 -3.30 -0.68 -1.79
C SER A 111 -3.93 -1.57 -2.87
N ILE A 112 -3.71 -2.89 -2.82
CA ILE A 112 -4.37 -3.85 -3.71
C ILE A 112 -5.90 -3.83 -3.58
N GLY A 113 -6.44 -3.39 -2.43
CA GLY A 113 -7.87 -3.27 -2.19
C GLY A 113 -8.57 -2.26 -3.10
N TYR A 114 -7.85 -1.30 -3.70
CA TYR A 114 -8.42 -0.40 -4.71
C TYR A 114 -8.86 -1.11 -6.01
N ILE A 115 -8.44 -2.35 -6.20
CA ILE A 115 -8.92 -3.19 -7.30
C ILE A 115 -10.28 -3.79 -6.89
N THR A 116 -11.36 -3.10 -7.24
CA THR A 116 -12.72 -3.48 -6.82
C THR A 116 -13.40 -4.46 -7.75
N ASP A 117 -12.85 -4.73 -8.94
CA ASP A 117 -13.28 -5.75 -9.87
C ASP A 117 -12.41 -7.00 -9.71
N ARG A 118 -13.06 -8.15 -9.45
CA ARG A 118 -12.37 -9.44 -9.29
C ARG A 118 -11.60 -9.86 -10.53
N SER A 119 -12.11 -9.55 -11.73
CA SER A 119 -11.40 -9.86 -12.97
C SER A 119 -10.11 -9.05 -13.12
N GLU A 120 -10.10 -7.81 -12.63
CA GLU A 120 -8.91 -6.96 -12.60
C GLU A 120 -7.91 -7.40 -11.51
N LEU A 121 -8.35 -8.03 -10.42
CA LEU A 121 -7.45 -8.48 -9.35
C LEU A 121 -6.42 -9.47 -9.88
N THR A 122 -6.85 -10.52 -10.55
CA THR A 122 -5.96 -11.55 -11.11
C THR A 122 -4.96 -10.92 -12.08
N SER A 123 -5.43 -10.14 -13.04
CA SER A 123 -4.54 -9.48 -14.02
C SER A 123 -3.60 -8.48 -13.38
N THR A 124 -4.01 -7.79 -12.33
CA THR A 124 -3.14 -6.88 -11.58
C THR A 124 -2.04 -7.66 -10.84
N VAL A 125 -2.39 -8.75 -10.16
CA VAL A 125 -1.40 -9.59 -9.48
C VAL A 125 -0.44 -10.23 -10.49
N GLU A 126 -0.90 -10.63 -11.67
CA GLU A 126 -0.04 -11.09 -12.77
C GLU A 126 0.97 -10.02 -13.20
N ARG A 127 0.54 -8.73 -13.27
CA ARG A 127 1.44 -7.60 -13.55
C ARG A 127 2.51 -7.43 -12.46
N LEU A 128 2.10 -7.47 -11.20
CA LEU A 128 3.06 -7.40 -10.08
C LEU A 128 4.05 -8.58 -10.14
N ALA A 129 3.52 -9.80 -10.32
CA ALA A 129 4.33 -11.00 -10.43
C ALA A 129 5.30 -10.97 -11.62
N ALA A 130 4.91 -10.39 -12.76
CA ALA A 130 5.79 -10.28 -13.94
C ALA A 130 7.07 -9.49 -13.64
N HIS A 131 7.04 -8.60 -12.64
CA HIS A 131 8.20 -7.85 -12.16
C HIS A 131 9.05 -8.61 -11.13
N VAL A 132 8.63 -9.81 -10.68
CA VAL A 132 9.41 -10.65 -9.77
C VAL A 132 10.41 -11.47 -10.58
N GLY A 133 11.68 -11.39 -10.24
CA GLY A 133 12.74 -12.19 -10.84
C GLY A 133 12.73 -13.66 -10.41
N PRO A 134 13.50 -14.54 -11.07
CA PRO A 134 13.69 -15.92 -10.63
C PRO A 134 14.23 -15.95 -9.20
N GLY A 135 13.66 -16.80 -8.34
CA GLY A 135 14.00 -16.87 -6.92
C GLY A 135 13.53 -15.67 -6.09
N GLY A 136 12.81 -14.72 -6.70
CA GLY A 136 12.34 -13.51 -6.05
C GLY A 136 11.02 -13.67 -5.29
N VAL A 137 10.57 -12.58 -4.65
CA VAL A 137 9.41 -12.56 -3.76
C VAL A 137 8.46 -11.41 -4.08
N LEU A 138 7.15 -11.70 -4.00
CA LEU A 138 6.06 -10.72 -4.03
C LEU A 138 5.43 -10.65 -2.63
N VAL A 139 5.23 -9.46 -2.08
CA VAL A 139 4.51 -9.25 -0.82
C VAL A 139 3.32 -8.34 -1.06
N ILE A 140 2.12 -8.79 -0.72
CA ILE A 140 0.88 -8.04 -0.86
C ILE A 140 0.16 -7.95 0.49
N ASP A 141 -0.22 -6.74 0.89
CA ASP A 141 -1.09 -6.54 2.05
C ASP A 141 -2.55 -6.47 1.59
N GLY A 142 -3.38 -7.43 2.03
CA GLY A 142 -4.82 -7.43 1.79
C GLY A 142 -5.55 -6.31 2.55
N TRP A 143 -6.77 -5.98 2.10
CA TRP A 143 -7.71 -5.14 2.86
C TRP A 143 -8.41 -5.98 3.92
N ILE A 144 -9.28 -5.36 4.70
CA ILE A 144 -10.09 -6.03 5.73
C ILE A 144 -10.82 -7.24 5.13
N ARG A 145 -10.72 -8.39 5.79
CA ARG A 145 -11.44 -9.60 5.37
C ARG A 145 -12.95 -9.39 5.46
N PRO A 146 -13.74 -9.95 4.51
CA PRO A 146 -15.20 -9.75 4.45
C PRO A 146 -15.95 -10.18 5.72
N ASP A 147 -15.45 -11.22 6.41
CA ASP A 147 -16.02 -11.76 7.67
C ASP A 147 -15.66 -10.93 8.91
N LYS A 148 -14.70 -10.00 8.76
CA LYS A 148 -14.26 -9.09 9.83
C LYS A 148 -14.78 -7.67 9.66
N TRP A 149 -15.44 -7.37 8.56
CA TRP A 149 -16.05 -6.06 8.36
C TRP A 149 -17.25 -5.87 9.30
N SER A 150 -17.36 -4.70 9.90
CA SER A 150 -18.51 -4.29 10.71
C SER A 150 -19.10 -3.00 10.15
N ASP A 151 -20.38 -3.01 9.82
CA ASP A 151 -21.12 -1.81 9.38
C ASP A 151 -21.39 -0.84 10.54
N ASP A 152 -21.26 -1.32 11.78
CA ASP A 152 -21.45 -0.50 12.99
C ASP A 152 -20.15 0.15 13.48
N TYR A 153 -19.04 -0.07 12.77
CA TYR A 153 -17.75 0.49 13.18
C TYR A 153 -17.76 2.01 13.05
N ARG A 154 -17.61 2.66 14.19
CA ARG A 154 -17.43 4.11 14.31
C ARG A 154 -16.11 4.33 15.03
N GLY A 155 -15.04 4.52 14.24
CA GLY A 155 -13.74 4.84 14.80
C GLY A 155 -13.73 6.20 15.49
N ASP A 156 -12.85 6.34 16.48
CA ASP A 156 -12.53 7.64 17.06
C ASP A 156 -11.91 8.56 16.01
N PRO A 157 -11.99 9.89 16.21
CA PRO A 157 -11.27 10.82 15.37
C PRO A 157 -9.76 10.55 15.39
N ASP A 158 -9.14 10.48 14.22
CA ASP A 158 -7.71 10.52 14.12
C ASP A 158 -7.23 11.97 14.28
N ILE A 159 -6.37 12.23 15.25
CA ILE A 159 -5.82 13.57 15.50
C ILE A 159 -4.30 13.48 15.55
N ALA A 160 -3.64 14.28 14.73
CA ALA A 160 -2.18 14.37 14.70
C ALA A 160 -1.74 15.84 14.61
N SER A 161 -0.63 16.18 15.23
CA SER A 161 -0.08 17.52 15.19
C SER A 161 1.44 17.50 15.20
N ASP A 162 2.02 18.46 14.50
CA ASP A 162 3.41 18.84 14.63
C ASP A 162 3.54 20.35 14.89
N HIS A 163 4.75 20.91 14.72
CA HIS A 163 5.01 22.35 14.92
C HIS A 163 4.40 23.23 13.80
N GLN A 164 4.00 22.65 12.66
CA GLN A 164 3.48 23.38 11.50
C GLN A 164 1.97 23.24 11.34
N MET A 165 1.41 22.07 11.68
CA MET A 165 0.00 21.80 11.41
C MET A 165 -0.66 20.88 12.43
N THR A 166 -1.99 20.95 12.46
CA THR A 166 -2.87 20.00 13.16
C THR A 166 -3.84 19.42 12.15
N VAL A 167 -3.97 18.10 12.15
CA VAL A 167 -4.89 17.36 11.29
C VAL A 167 -5.89 16.61 12.14
N VAL A 168 -7.17 16.73 11.80
CA VAL A 168 -8.25 15.89 12.32
C VAL A 168 -8.88 15.17 11.16
N ARG A 169 -9.01 13.84 11.25
CA ARG A 169 -9.75 13.02 10.29
C ARG A 169 -10.91 12.31 10.96
N LEU A 170 -12.08 12.40 10.36
CA LEU A 170 -13.24 11.58 10.65
C LEU A 170 -13.55 10.72 9.43
N THR A 171 -13.72 9.43 9.63
CA THR A 171 -14.04 8.50 8.53
C THR A 171 -15.45 7.99 8.69
N VAL A 172 -16.27 8.17 7.66
CA VAL A 172 -17.56 7.53 7.51
C VAL A 172 -17.40 6.37 6.56
N SER A 173 -17.74 5.17 7.01
CA SER A 173 -17.58 3.97 6.21
C SER A 173 -18.89 3.21 6.06
N ARG A 174 -19.10 2.60 4.90
CA ARG A 174 -20.23 1.71 4.63
C ARG A 174 -19.81 0.59 3.69
N ARG A 175 -20.53 -0.51 3.76
CA ARG A 175 -20.38 -1.63 2.81
C ARG A 175 -21.43 -1.52 1.71
N VAL A 176 -21.00 -1.68 0.45
CA VAL A 176 -21.87 -1.77 -0.72
C VAL A 176 -21.49 -3.03 -1.48
N GLY A 177 -22.24 -4.12 -1.26
CA GLY A 177 -21.89 -5.43 -1.79
C GLY A 177 -20.57 -5.97 -1.20
N ASN A 178 -19.58 -6.16 -2.05
CA ASN A 178 -18.22 -6.58 -1.67
C ASN A 178 -17.21 -5.42 -1.65
N VAL A 179 -17.68 -4.18 -1.63
CA VAL A 179 -16.83 -2.98 -1.60
C VAL A 179 -17.14 -2.17 -0.35
N THR A 180 -16.10 -1.66 0.30
CA THR A 180 -16.23 -0.62 1.33
C THR A 180 -16.07 0.75 0.69
N GLU A 181 -16.93 1.67 1.04
CA GLU A 181 -16.82 3.07 0.70
C GLU A 181 -16.45 3.85 1.97
N LEU A 182 -15.39 4.64 1.89
CA LEU A 182 -14.83 5.40 3.00
C LEU A 182 -14.81 6.87 2.60
N ASP A 183 -15.60 7.69 3.25
CA ASP A 183 -15.52 9.15 3.11
C ASP A 183 -14.68 9.69 4.28
N MET A 184 -13.45 10.11 3.96
CA MET A 184 -12.49 10.64 4.91
C MET A 184 -12.57 12.17 4.94
N HIS A 185 -13.17 12.70 6.00
CA HIS A 185 -13.32 14.13 6.24
C HIS A 185 -12.10 14.66 6.97
N HIS A 186 -11.38 15.59 6.35
CA HIS A 186 -10.18 16.17 6.91
C HIS A 186 -10.41 17.63 7.28
N LEU A 187 -9.96 18.01 8.49
CA LEU A 187 -9.76 19.38 8.92
C LEU A 187 -8.27 19.57 9.14
N VAL A 188 -7.67 20.50 8.41
CA VAL A 188 -6.23 20.80 8.49
C VAL A 188 -6.07 22.26 8.89
N ARG A 189 -5.41 22.50 10.03
CA ARG A 189 -4.99 23.82 10.49
C ARG A 189 -3.50 23.97 10.26
N ASP A 190 -3.10 24.99 9.54
CA ASP A 190 -1.71 25.40 9.34
C ASP A 190 -1.56 26.93 9.42
N GLY A 191 -0.39 27.47 9.01
CA GLY A 191 -0.13 28.92 9.03
C GLY A 191 -1.04 29.75 8.11
N SER A 192 -1.74 29.13 7.14
CA SER A 192 -2.69 29.80 6.24
C SER A 192 -4.12 29.84 6.76
N GLY A 193 -4.43 29.04 7.79
CA GLY A 193 -5.77 28.96 8.39
C GLY A 193 -6.27 27.54 8.59
N ILE A 194 -7.56 27.33 8.34
CA ILE A 194 -8.22 26.00 8.44
C ILE A 194 -8.80 25.65 7.06
N GLU A 195 -8.39 24.49 6.55
CA GLU A 195 -8.95 23.87 5.35
C GLU A 195 -9.80 22.66 5.74
N TYR A 196 -10.94 22.48 5.07
CA TYR A 196 -11.76 21.28 5.11
C TYR A 196 -11.87 20.68 3.73
N PHE A 197 -11.69 19.35 3.64
CA PHE A 197 -11.94 18.58 2.42
C PHE A 197 -12.33 17.13 2.73
N VAL A 198 -12.91 16.47 1.73
CA VAL A 198 -13.27 15.05 1.80
C VAL A 198 -12.55 14.31 0.69
N GLU A 199 -12.00 13.15 1.02
CA GLU A 199 -11.52 12.18 0.05
C GLU A 199 -12.31 10.88 0.20
N SER A 200 -12.84 10.39 -0.92
CA SER A 200 -13.63 9.16 -0.96
C SER A 200 -12.80 8.01 -1.51
N HIS A 201 -12.79 6.90 -0.79
CA HIS A 201 -12.05 5.70 -1.14
C HIS A 201 -13.00 4.52 -1.30
N ARG A 202 -12.69 3.63 -2.24
CA ARG A 202 -13.43 2.40 -2.47
C ARG A 202 -12.45 1.24 -2.48
N LEU A 203 -12.64 0.30 -1.54
CA LEU A 203 -11.77 -0.86 -1.40
C LEU A 203 -12.59 -2.15 -1.39
N ALA A 204 -12.13 -3.15 -2.13
CA ALA A 204 -12.78 -4.45 -2.18
C ALA A 204 -12.59 -5.21 -0.86
N LEU A 205 -13.67 -5.78 -0.37
CA LEU A 205 -13.65 -6.82 0.66
C LEU A 205 -13.34 -8.15 -0.04
N THR A 206 -12.06 -8.42 -0.24
CA THR A 206 -11.59 -9.61 -0.95
C THR A 206 -11.20 -10.69 0.06
N PRO A 207 -11.78 -11.91 -0.03
CA PRO A 207 -11.34 -13.05 0.77
C PRO A 207 -9.86 -13.37 0.56
N THR A 208 -9.17 -13.81 1.60
CA THR A 208 -7.74 -14.14 1.55
C THR A 208 -7.42 -15.17 0.48
N GLU A 209 -8.32 -16.15 0.29
CA GLU A 209 -8.17 -17.22 -0.70
C GLU A 209 -8.15 -16.69 -2.14
N GLU A 210 -8.79 -15.56 -2.41
CA GLU A 210 -8.77 -14.95 -3.74
C GLU A 210 -7.41 -14.30 -4.03
N TYR A 211 -6.79 -13.66 -3.04
CA TYR A 211 -5.42 -13.17 -3.17
C TYR A 211 -4.42 -14.31 -3.36
N VAL A 212 -4.57 -15.40 -2.57
CA VAL A 212 -3.75 -16.62 -2.71
C VAL A 212 -3.87 -17.18 -4.11
N SER A 213 -5.11 -17.38 -4.58
CA SER A 213 -5.37 -17.92 -5.93
C SER A 213 -4.79 -17.03 -7.03
N ALA A 214 -4.90 -15.70 -6.90
CA ALA A 214 -4.32 -14.76 -7.87
C ALA A 214 -2.78 -14.87 -7.92
N VAL A 215 -2.12 -14.99 -6.76
CA VAL A 215 -0.66 -15.16 -6.67
C VAL A 215 -0.22 -16.51 -7.26
N GLU A 216 -0.96 -17.59 -6.99
CA GLU A 216 -0.67 -18.92 -7.54
C GLU A 216 -0.89 -19.00 -9.04
N ASN A 217 -1.97 -18.39 -9.55
CA ASN A 217 -2.24 -18.28 -10.98
C ASN A 217 -1.15 -17.48 -11.71
N ALA A 218 -0.52 -16.52 -11.05
CA ALA A 218 0.62 -15.77 -11.57
C ALA A 218 1.96 -16.56 -11.54
N GLY A 219 1.92 -17.85 -11.17
CA GLY A 219 3.09 -18.74 -11.17
C GLY A 219 4.02 -18.58 -9.98
N LEU A 220 3.49 -18.11 -8.85
CA LEU A 220 4.22 -17.99 -7.58
C LEU A 220 3.67 -18.99 -6.56
N LYS A 221 4.50 -19.44 -5.64
CA LYS A 221 4.05 -20.25 -4.49
C LYS A 221 3.61 -19.29 -3.38
N ALA A 222 2.32 -19.34 -3.02
CA ALA A 222 1.74 -18.44 -2.02
C ALA A 222 1.88 -18.97 -0.59
N ARG A 223 2.07 -18.05 0.37
CA ARG A 223 2.00 -18.26 1.81
C ARG A 223 1.27 -17.06 2.45
N VAL A 224 0.39 -17.34 3.39
CA VAL A 224 -0.33 -16.32 4.16
C VAL A 224 0.38 -16.04 5.48
N VAL A 225 0.51 -14.76 5.82
CA VAL A 225 0.82 -14.28 7.17
C VAL A 225 -0.47 -13.67 7.71
N PRO A 226 -1.21 -14.41 8.56
CA PRO A 226 -2.51 -13.97 9.03
C PRO A 226 -2.38 -12.80 10.02
N ASP A 227 -3.38 -11.93 10.02
CA ASP A 227 -3.54 -10.84 10.99
C ASP A 227 -2.26 -9.99 11.20
N PHE A 228 -1.49 -9.72 10.12
CA PHE A 228 -0.34 -8.81 10.20
C PHE A 228 -0.75 -7.39 10.65
N MET A 229 -1.98 -7.02 10.34
CA MET A 229 -2.75 -5.93 10.95
C MET A 229 -4.13 -6.47 11.33
N PRO A 230 -4.84 -5.84 12.27
CA PRO A 230 -6.17 -6.30 12.66
C PRO A 230 -7.08 -6.55 11.45
N ALA A 231 -7.62 -7.77 11.35
CA ALA A 231 -8.53 -8.23 10.30
C ALA A 231 -7.95 -8.23 8.86
N ARG A 232 -6.63 -8.16 8.69
CA ARG A 232 -5.95 -8.13 7.39
C ARG A 232 -4.86 -9.18 7.32
N ASP A 233 -4.75 -9.82 6.17
CA ASP A 233 -3.72 -10.82 5.92
C ASP A 233 -2.70 -10.30 4.91
N ARG A 234 -1.44 -10.73 5.06
CA ARG A 234 -0.36 -10.48 4.12
C ARG A 234 -0.10 -11.75 3.32
N ILE A 235 0.00 -11.62 2.02
CA ILE A 235 0.29 -12.72 1.11
C ILE A 235 1.73 -12.58 0.63
N VAL A 236 2.50 -13.66 0.77
CA VAL A 236 3.89 -13.75 0.33
C VAL A 236 3.97 -14.79 -0.78
N GLY A 237 4.26 -14.35 -1.99
CA GLY A 237 4.44 -15.20 -3.17
C GLY A 237 5.91 -15.36 -3.51
N THR A 238 6.41 -16.58 -3.68
CA THR A 238 7.80 -16.84 -4.08
C THR A 238 7.87 -17.44 -5.47
N ARG A 239 8.80 -16.96 -6.29
CA ARG A 239 9.10 -17.52 -7.61
C ARG A 239 10.21 -18.57 -7.49
N ASN A 240 10.06 -19.72 -8.16
CA ASN A 240 11.12 -20.69 -8.22
C ASN A 240 12.40 -20.08 -8.82
N PRO A 241 13.59 -20.48 -8.36
CA PRO A 241 14.84 -20.17 -9.04
C PRO A 241 14.82 -20.66 -10.49
N ALA A 242 15.61 -20.05 -11.36
CA ALA A 242 15.78 -20.47 -12.75
C ALA A 242 16.54 -21.80 -12.84
#